data_a596a47d131007706fced02a1208ea2a
#
_entry.id   a596a47d131007706fced02a1208ea2a
#
_cell.length_a   1.000
_cell.length_b   1.000
_cell.length_c   1.000
_cell.angle_alpha   90.00
_cell.angle_beta   90.00
_cell.angle_gamma   90.00
#
_symmetry.space_group_name_H-M   'P 1'
#
loop_
_entity.id
_entity.type
_entity.pdbx_description
1 polymer ?
#
loop_
_entity_poly.entity_id
_entity_poly.type
_entity_poly.pdbx_seq_one_letter_code
_entity_poly.pdbx_strand_id
1 'polypeptide(L)'
;MKINSTRSVRAWLVAAIASLALAACATGPTVRTDYDPTANFAQYRTWGWYSPIAMEQSGYSSWISERIKANVQREMEARGYRFDAKSPDLKVNFQAAVQERSSVYSMPRSDIAWAYSYRARSYVAVPVWYDEAVVNNYTEGTLTIDLVDAAKNRLVWTGDAIGRIGSRRTPEERAVDIDQSVAGIFAKYPYQAGSGQPLPIPR
;
A
#
# COMPACT_ATOMS: atom_id res chain seq x y z
N MET A 1 13.31 19.08 -51.88
CA MET A 1 13.44 17.94 -50.94
C MET A 1 12.68 18.34 -49.65
N LYS A 2 11.39 18.01 -49.51
CA LYS A 2 10.56 18.32 -48.32
C LYS A 2 10.66 17.14 -47.37
N ILE A 3 11.42 17.33 -46.30
CA ILE A 3 11.62 16.33 -45.26
C ILE A 3 10.33 16.25 -44.43
N ASN A 4 9.81 15.02 -44.27
CA ASN A 4 8.59 14.67 -43.53
C ASN A 4 8.72 15.00 -42.01
N SER A 5 8.56 16.28 -41.67
CA SER A 5 8.61 16.79 -40.28
C SER A 5 7.49 16.23 -39.38
N THR A 6 6.35 15.89 -39.93
CA THR A 6 5.18 15.42 -39.17
C THR A 6 5.29 13.97 -38.67
N ARG A 7 6.09 13.13 -39.33
CA ARG A 7 6.33 11.74 -38.90
C ARG A 7 7.28 11.68 -37.71
N SER A 8 8.30 12.54 -37.66
CA SER A 8 9.24 12.61 -36.56
C SER A 8 8.60 13.14 -35.26
N VAL A 9 7.76 14.16 -35.33
CA VAL A 9 7.06 14.71 -34.16
C VAL A 9 6.11 13.69 -33.52
N ARG A 10 5.39 12.91 -34.34
CA ARG A 10 4.54 11.82 -33.84
C ARG A 10 5.32 10.69 -33.17
N ALA A 11 6.48 10.35 -33.70
CA ALA A 11 7.37 9.34 -33.09
C ALA A 11 7.93 9.82 -31.73
N TRP A 12 8.30 11.07 -31.61
CA TRP A 12 8.75 11.67 -30.33
C TRP A 12 7.63 11.77 -29.29
N LEU A 13 6.39 12.10 -29.70
CA LEU A 13 5.23 12.12 -28.81
C LEU A 13 4.90 10.70 -28.29
N VAL A 14 4.93 9.69 -29.13
CA VAL A 14 4.69 8.30 -28.72
C VAL A 14 5.80 7.80 -27.77
N ALA A 15 7.06 8.14 -28.04
CA ALA A 15 8.17 7.80 -27.17
C ALA A 15 8.08 8.50 -25.80
N ALA A 16 7.64 9.77 -25.76
CA ALA A 16 7.45 10.51 -24.52
C ALA A 16 6.28 9.95 -23.68
N ILE A 17 5.19 9.52 -24.32
CA ILE A 17 4.05 8.88 -23.64
C ILE A 17 4.45 7.50 -23.12
N ALA A 18 5.23 6.73 -23.88
CA ALA A 18 5.75 5.43 -23.46
C ALA A 18 6.72 5.54 -22.27
N SER A 19 7.56 6.58 -22.22
CA SER A 19 8.47 6.79 -21.08
C SER A 19 7.75 7.26 -19.81
N LEU A 20 6.64 8.00 -19.92
CA LEU A 20 5.80 8.32 -18.76
C LEU A 20 5.11 7.06 -18.18
N ALA A 21 4.75 6.10 -19.03
CA ALA A 21 4.11 4.86 -18.57
C ALA A 21 5.06 3.93 -17.79
N LEU A 22 6.37 4.01 -18.01
CA LEU A 22 7.36 3.22 -17.27
C LEU A 22 7.70 3.81 -15.88
N ALA A 23 7.40 5.06 -15.62
CA ALA A 23 7.63 5.70 -14.32
C ALA A 23 6.59 5.26 -13.24
N ALA A 24 5.55 4.52 -13.62
CA ALA A 24 4.48 4.08 -12.72
C ALA A 24 4.82 2.85 -11.84
N CYS A 25 6.04 2.32 -11.91
CA CYS A 25 6.52 1.30 -10.96
C CYS A 25 7.02 1.94 -9.65
N ALA A 26 6.25 2.87 -9.06
CA ALA A 26 6.48 3.27 -7.69
C ALA A 26 6.11 2.07 -6.80
N THR A 27 7.03 1.65 -5.95
CA THR A 27 6.82 0.63 -4.92
C THR A 27 5.82 1.15 -3.89
N GLY A 28 4.53 1.09 -4.24
CA GLY A 28 3.43 1.40 -3.34
C GLY A 28 3.32 0.36 -2.21
N PRO A 29 2.49 0.63 -1.21
CA PRO A 29 2.24 -0.33 -0.14
C PRO A 29 1.68 -1.64 -0.69
N THR A 30 2.01 -2.75 -0.04
CA THR A 30 1.38 -4.04 -0.34
C THR A 30 -0.05 -4.02 0.15
N VAL A 31 -1.01 -4.23 -0.76
CA VAL A 31 -2.44 -4.22 -0.40
C VAL A 31 -2.99 -5.64 -0.35
N ARG A 32 -3.68 -5.96 0.76
CA ARG A 32 -4.43 -7.20 0.97
C ARG A 32 -5.89 -6.85 1.24
N THR A 33 -6.81 -7.68 0.79
CA THR A 33 -8.24 -7.48 1.03
C THR A 33 -8.91 -8.81 1.32
N ASP A 34 -9.95 -8.75 2.14
CA ASP A 34 -10.83 -9.88 2.40
C ASP A 34 -12.29 -9.41 2.45
N TYR A 35 -13.24 -10.32 2.21
CA TYR A 35 -14.65 -9.98 2.21
C TYR A 35 -15.51 -11.16 2.66
N ASP A 36 -16.68 -10.85 3.21
CA ASP A 36 -17.69 -11.85 3.55
C ASP A 36 -18.40 -12.32 2.26
N PRO A 37 -18.22 -13.58 1.82
CA PRO A 37 -18.84 -14.10 0.61
C PRO A 37 -20.38 -14.22 0.72
N THR A 38 -20.94 -14.09 1.93
CA THR A 38 -22.38 -14.12 2.17
C THR A 38 -23.01 -12.72 2.17
N ALA A 39 -22.20 -11.65 2.05
CA ALA A 39 -22.68 -10.29 2.01
C ALA A 39 -23.35 -9.97 0.67
N ASN A 40 -24.49 -9.31 0.71
CA ASN A 40 -25.17 -8.83 -0.49
C ASN A 40 -24.82 -7.37 -0.76
N PHE A 41 -23.77 -7.13 -1.55
CA PHE A 41 -23.30 -5.78 -1.85
C PHE A 41 -24.31 -4.94 -2.68
N ALA A 42 -25.28 -5.58 -3.37
CA ALA A 42 -26.31 -4.87 -4.13
C ALA A 42 -27.25 -4.01 -3.25
N GLN A 43 -27.33 -4.28 -1.96
CA GLN A 43 -28.22 -3.55 -1.04
C GLN A 43 -27.61 -2.24 -0.54
N TYR A 44 -26.27 -2.07 -0.58
CA TYR A 44 -25.60 -0.93 0.00
C TYR A 44 -25.56 0.24 -0.97
N ARG A 45 -26.08 1.40 -0.55
CA ARG A 45 -26.15 2.64 -1.33
C ARG A 45 -25.64 3.85 -0.56
N THR A 46 -25.68 3.78 0.77
CA THR A 46 -25.28 4.83 1.67
C THR A 46 -24.16 4.36 2.60
N TRP A 47 -23.35 5.30 3.04
CA TRP A 47 -22.28 5.02 3.98
C TRP A 47 -22.17 6.12 5.04
N GLY A 48 -21.60 5.80 6.18
CA GLY A 48 -21.29 6.72 7.26
C GLY A 48 -20.08 6.23 8.04
N TRP A 49 -19.67 7.02 9.01
CA TRP A 49 -18.56 6.65 9.88
C TRP A 49 -19.02 5.69 10.99
N TYR A 50 -18.17 4.71 11.27
CA TYR A 50 -18.30 3.93 12.51
C TYR A 50 -18.01 4.85 13.71
N SER A 51 -18.71 4.69 14.82
CA SER A 51 -18.52 5.55 15.99
C SER A 51 -18.35 4.72 17.27
N PRO A 52 -17.25 4.92 18.01
CA PRO A 52 -16.08 5.73 17.64
C PRO A 52 -15.24 5.05 16.55
N ILE A 53 -14.56 5.86 15.70
CA ILE A 53 -13.56 5.33 14.77
C ILE A 53 -12.40 4.74 15.58
N ALA A 54 -11.90 3.56 15.17
CA ALA A 54 -10.88 2.84 15.93
C ALA A 54 -9.60 3.66 16.16
N MET A 55 -9.18 4.46 15.17
CA MET A 55 -8.03 5.35 15.29
C MET A 55 -8.28 6.54 16.24
N GLU A 56 -9.55 6.87 16.56
CA GLU A 56 -9.95 8.01 17.38
C GLU A 56 -10.52 7.60 18.75
N GLN A 57 -10.25 6.38 19.19
CA GLN A 57 -10.76 5.87 20.49
C GLN A 57 -10.30 6.70 21.70
N SER A 58 -9.20 7.45 21.58
CA SER A 58 -8.73 8.39 22.62
C SER A 58 -9.59 9.65 22.74
N GLY A 59 -10.62 9.82 21.88
CA GLY A 59 -11.56 10.94 21.93
C GLY A 59 -11.12 12.21 21.19
N TYR A 60 -10.04 12.14 20.40
CA TYR A 60 -9.59 13.25 19.55
C TYR A 60 -9.19 12.75 18.15
N SER A 61 -9.34 13.63 17.16
CA SER A 61 -8.85 13.39 15.81
C SER A 61 -7.41 13.90 15.64
N SER A 62 -6.73 13.43 14.63
CA SER A 62 -5.41 13.90 14.22
C SER A 62 -5.45 14.35 12.75
N TRP A 63 -4.48 15.14 12.31
CA TRP A 63 -4.38 15.52 10.90
C TRP A 63 -4.28 14.29 9.98
N ILE A 64 -3.68 13.18 10.46
CA ILE A 64 -3.61 11.89 9.75
C ILE A 64 -5.01 11.29 9.61
N SER A 65 -5.77 11.25 10.71
CA SER A 65 -7.16 10.76 10.72
C SER A 65 -8.03 11.57 9.77
N GLU A 66 -7.96 12.91 9.83
CA GLU A 66 -8.73 13.78 8.94
C GLU A 66 -8.37 13.58 7.46
N ARG A 67 -7.08 13.37 7.15
CA ARG A 67 -6.66 13.07 5.78
C ARG A 67 -7.17 11.72 5.29
N ILE A 68 -7.14 10.69 6.13
CA ILE A 68 -7.74 9.38 5.81
C ILE A 68 -9.23 9.53 5.53
N LYS A 69 -9.96 10.27 6.39
CA LYS A 69 -11.40 10.56 6.21
C LYS A 69 -11.66 11.21 4.85
N ALA A 70 -10.92 12.25 4.51
CA ALA A 70 -11.10 12.96 3.25
C ALA A 70 -10.86 12.05 2.03
N ASN A 71 -9.86 11.18 2.08
CA ASN A 71 -9.57 10.23 1.02
C ASN A 71 -10.65 9.14 0.92
N VAL A 72 -11.05 8.55 2.04
CA VAL A 72 -12.12 7.54 2.09
C VAL A 72 -13.44 8.11 1.55
N GLN A 73 -13.81 9.33 1.95
CA GLN A 73 -14.99 9.99 1.44
C GLN A 73 -14.94 10.09 -0.10
N ARG A 74 -13.84 10.60 -0.65
CA ARG A 74 -13.65 10.71 -2.10
C ARG A 74 -13.78 9.36 -2.81
N GLU A 75 -13.20 8.30 -2.25
CA GLU A 75 -13.24 6.95 -2.82
C GLU A 75 -14.65 6.33 -2.77
N MET A 76 -15.39 6.53 -1.69
CA MET A 76 -16.77 6.07 -1.54
C MET A 76 -17.70 6.82 -2.50
N GLU A 77 -17.57 8.15 -2.59
CA GLU A 77 -18.38 8.99 -3.49
C GLU A 77 -18.09 8.66 -4.98
N ALA A 78 -16.82 8.42 -5.33
CA ALA A 78 -16.44 8.01 -6.69
C ALA A 78 -17.07 6.67 -7.11
N ARG A 79 -17.43 5.82 -6.14
CA ARG A 79 -18.15 4.55 -6.36
C ARG A 79 -19.67 4.68 -6.26
N GLY A 80 -20.17 5.91 -6.16
CA GLY A 80 -21.60 6.23 -6.14
C GLY A 80 -22.28 6.07 -4.78
N TYR A 81 -21.53 5.77 -3.71
CA TYR A 81 -22.10 5.75 -2.37
C TYR A 81 -22.38 7.17 -1.86
N ARG A 82 -23.54 7.38 -1.26
CA ARG A 82 -23.92 8.67 -0.67
C ARG A 82 -23.64 8.66 0.83
N PHE A 83 -23.10 9.77 1.34
CA PHE A 83 -22.90 9.91 2.78
C PHE A 83 -24.23 10.10 3.52
N ASP A 84 -24.47 9.32 4.57
CA ASP A 84 -25.59 9.43 5.49
C ASP A 84 -25.10 9.17 6.92
N ALA A 85 -25.03 10.23 7.72
CA ALA A 85 -24.55 10.14 9.10
C ALA A 85 -25.55 9.49 10.06
N LYS A 86 -26.85 9.43 9.70
CA LYS A 86 -27.91 8.97 10.60
C LYS A 86 -28.28 7.51 10.41
N SER A 87 -28.40 7.08 9.16
CA SER A 87 -28.87 5.73 8.81
C SER A 87 -28.12 5.18 7.60
N PRO A 88 -26.79 4.99 7.70
CA PRO A 88 -26.03 4.42 6.62
C PRO A 88 -26.28 2.93 6.46
N ASP A 89 -26.16 2.41 5.22
CA ASP A 89 -26.15 0.97 4.97
C ASP A 89 -24.79 0.36 5.37
N LEU A 90 -23.69 1.08 5.10
CA LEU A 90 -22.33 0.70 5.46
C LEU A 90 -21.74 1.69 6.46
N LYS A 91 -21.07 1.17 7.47
CA LYS A 91 -20.23 1.97 8.39
C LYS A 91 -18.76 1.72 8.05
N VAL A 92 -18.02 2.81 7.81
CA VAL A 92 -16.59 2.75 7.55
C VAL A 92 -15.83 3.00 8.84
N ASN A 93 -14.92 2.07 9.16
CA ASN A 93 -13.97 2.20 10.25
C ASN A 93 -12.56 2.16 9.70
N PHE A 94 -11.59 2.75 10.38
CA PHE A 94 -10.19 2.60 10.04
C PHE A 94 -9.30 2.66 11.27
N GLN A 95 -8.15 1.99 11.16
CA GLN A 95 -7.12 1.97 12.18
C GLN A 95 -5.74 1.96 11.52
N ALA A 96 -4.74 2.47 12.23
CA ALA A 96 -3.34 2.40 11.82
C ALA A 96 -2.52 1.75 12.93
N ALA A 97 -1.66 0.82 12.55
CA ALA A 97 -0.72 0.16 13.43
C ALA A 97 0.71 0.36 12.94
N VAL A 98 1.64 0.49 13.88
CA VAL A 98 3.07 0.62 13.59
C VAL A 98 3.79 -0.47 14.35
N GLN A 99 4.64 -1.25 13.66
CA GLN A 99 5.40 -2.35 14.24
C GLN A 99 6.86 -2.28 13.81
N GLU A 100 7.76 -2.57 14.74
CA GLU A 100 9.15 -2.82 14.37
C GLU A 100 9.31 -4.24 13.85
N ARG A 101 10.00 -4.37 12.73
CA ARG A 101 10.30 -5.64 12.07
C ARG A 101 11.80 -5.78 11.85
N SER A 102 12.27 -7.00 11.85
CA SER A 102 13.63 -7.33 11.45
C SER A 102 13.61 -8.37 10.35
N SER A 103 14.46 -8.17 9.35
CA SER A 103 14.72 -9.16 8.32
C SER A 103 16.18 -9.60 8.41
N VAL A 104 16.41 -10.91 8.34
CA VAL A 104 17.75 -11.48 8.31
C VAL A 104 17.98 -12.02 6.89
N TYR A 105 19.09 -11.62 6.30
CA TYR A 105 19.50 -12.14 5.00
C TYR A 105 21.00 -12.45 5.03
N SER A 106 21.40 -13.46 4.24
CA SER A 106 22.79 -13.85 4.09
C SER A 106 23.45 -13.03 3.00
N MET A 107 24.62 -12.47 3.32
CA MET A 107 25.48 -11.84 2.33
C MET A 107 26.79 -12.62 2.23
N PRO A 108 27.18 -13.06 1.01
CA PRO A 108 28.48 -13.67 0.81
C PRO A 108 29.59 -12.65 1.07
N ARG A 109 30.50 -12.99 1.95
CA ARG A 109 31.70 -12.22 2.30
C ARG A 109 32.94 -12.98 1.87
N SER A 110 33.96 -12.26 1.44
CA SER A 110 35.29 -12.80 1.24
C SER A 110 36.25 -12.18 2.22
N ASP A 111 37.14 -13.01 2.74
CA ASP A 111 38.22 -12.60 3.62
C ASP A 111 39.51 -13.35 3.24
N ILE A 112 40.62 -12.94 3.81
CA ILE A 112 41.91 -13.59 3.60
C ILE A 112 42.29 -14.35 4.85
N ALA A 113 42.36 -15.69 4.74
CA ALA A 113 42.93 -16.52 5.76
C ALA A 113 44.41 -16.85 5.44
N TRP A 114 45.21 -17.00 6.45
CA TRP A 114 46.60 -17.42 6.30
C TRP A 114 46.70 -18.91 6.56
N ALA A 115 47.07 -19.67 5.53
CA ALA A 115 47.29 -21.12 5.64
C ALA A 115 48.77 -21.48 5.40
N TYR A 116 49.31 -22.42 6.18
CA TYR A 116 50.68 -22.88 5.96
C TYR A 116 50.75 -23.77 4.74
N SER A 117 51.59 -23.37 3.78
CA SER A 117 51.87 -24.15 2.56
C SER A 117 53.16 -24.96 2.76
N TYR A 118 53.06 -26.28 2.81
CA TYR A 118 54.22 -27.19 2.90
C TYR A 118 55.11 -27.07 1.68
N ARG A 119 54.55 -26.74 0.52
CA ARG A 119 55.33 -26.57 -0.73
C ARG A 119 56.15 -25.28 -0.71
N ALA A 120 55.58 -24.21 -0.22
CA ALA A 120 56.25 -22.93 -0.09
C ALA A 120 57.04 -22.80 1.21
N ARG A 121 56.89 -23.75 2.18
CA ARG A 121 57.42 -23.70 3.55
C ARG A 121 57.17 -22.38 4.25
N SER A 122 55.99 -21.76 3.99
CA SER A 122 55.60 -20.47 4.54
C SER A 122 54.09 -20.35 4.63
N TYR A 123 53.59 -19.37 5.37
CA TYR A 123 52.18 -19.01 5.37
C TYR A 123 51.85 -18.25 4.09
N VAL A 124 50.80 -18.67 3.41
CA VAL A 124 50.26 -18.02 2.23
C VAL A 124 48.86 -17.54 2.45
N ALA A 125 48.53 -16.39 1.85
CA ALA A 125 47.17 -15.83 1.90
C ALA A 125 46.26 -16.65 0.98
N VAL A 126 45.16 -17.14 1.51
CA VAL A 126 44.14 -17.86 0.74
C VAL A 126 42.79 -17.16 0.89
N PRO A 127 42.07 -16.92 -0.21
CA PRO A 127 40.71 -16.34 -0.12
C PRO A 127 39.76 -17.38 0.50
N VAL A 128 38.99 -16.94 1.49
CA VAL A 128 37.94 -17.74 2.11
C VAL A 128 36.61 -17.00 1.92
N TRP A 129 35.57 -17.77 1.66
CA TRP A 129 34.22 -17.26 1.48
C TRP A 129 33.34 -17.79 2.59
N TYR A 130 32.54 -16.94 3.16
CA TYR A 130 31.55 -17.31 4.18
C TYR A 130 30.31 -16.44 4.05
N ASP A 131 29.19 -16.94 4.52
CA ASP A 131 27.95 -16.20 4.55
C ASP A 131 27.83 -15.46 5.90
N GLU A 132 27.70 -14.14 5.82
CA GLU A 132 27.44 -13.29 6.98
C GLU A 132 25.93 -13.01 7.08
N ALA A 133 25.35 -13.28 8.24
CA ALA A 133 23.97 -12.94 8.53
C ALA A 133 23.86 -11.45 8.85
N VAL A 134 23.15 -10.71 8.01
CA VAL A 134 22.89 -9.27 8.19
C VAL A 134 21.46 -9.10 8.69
N VAL A 135 21.31 -8.44 9.83
CA VAL A 135 20.00 -8.07 10.40
C VAL A 135 19.66 -6.65 9.95
N ASN A 136 18.54 -6.47 9.27
CA ASN A 136 18.02 -5.18 8.89
C ASN A 136 16.71 -4.91 9.64
N ASN A 137 16.74 -3.92 10.54
CA ASN A 137 15.56 -3.48 11.29
C ASN A 137 14.83 -2.38 10.50
N TYR A 138 13.53 -2.48 10.42
CA TYR A 138 12.68 -1.48 9.77
C TYR A 138 11.36 -1.34 10.51
N THR A 139 10.73 -0.18 10.35
CA THR A 139 9.39 0.08 10.86
C THR A 139 8.36 -0.21 9.77
N GLU A 140 7.38 -1.02 10.08
CA GLU A 140 6.26 -1.35 9.21
C GLU A 140 4.99 -0.66 9.71
N GLY A 141 4.29 0.03 8.80
CA GLY A 141 2.97 0.59 9.05
C GLY A 141 1.90 -0.20 8.32
N THR A 142 0.78 -0.40 8.97
CA THR A 142 -0.41 -1.00 8.39
C THR A 142 -1.57 -0.04 8.57
N LEU A 143 -2.23 0.34 7.47
CA LEU A 143 -3.52 1.03 7.47
C LEU A 143 -4.60 0.01 7.12
N THR A 144 -5.53 -0.22 8.01
CA THR A 144 -6.71 -1.08 7.79
C THR A 144 -7.95 -0.21 7.62
N ILE A 145 -8.75 -0.51 6.60
CA ILE A 145 -10.07 0.09 6.37
C ILE A 145 -11.10 -1.02 6.33
N ASP A 146 -12.13 -0.90 7.17
CA ASP A 146 -13.21 -1.86 7.34
C ASP A 146 -14.53 -1.28 6.85
N LEU A 147 -15.30 -2.06 6.10
CA LEU A 147 -16.69 -1.79 5.77
C LEU A 147 -17.57 -2.76 6.55
N VAL A 148 -18.48 -2.21 7.34
CA VAL A 148 -19.36 -2.92 8.27
C VAL A 148 -20.80 -2.74 7.83
N ASP A 149 -21.56 -3.82 7.65
CA ASP A 149 -23.01 -3.79 7.48
C ASP A 149 -23.65 -3.16 8.72
N ALA A 150 -24.27 -1.99 8.56
CA ALA A 150 -24.77 -1.22 9.68
C ALA A 150 -25.93 -1.90 10.40
N ALA A 151 -26.78 -2.64 9.68
CA ALA A 151 -27.94 -3.32 10.23
C ALA A 151 -27.56 -4.56 11.05
N LYS A 152 -26.53 -5.30 10.59
CA LYS A 152 -26.07 -6.54 11.22
C LYS A 152 -24.87 -6.32 12.15
N ASN A 153 -24.28 -5.13 12.13
CA ASN A 153 -23.01 -4.81 12.79
C ASN A 153 -21.93 -5.86 12.50
N ARG A 154 -21.81 -6.25 11.23
CA ARG A 154 -20.90 -7.31 10.76
C ARG A 154 -19.95 -6.79 9.69
N LEU A 155 -18.67 -7.12 9.83
CA LEU A 155 -17.64 -6.83 8.83
C LEU A 155 -18.04 -7.52 7.51
N VAL A 156 -18.09 -6.76 6.42
CA VAL A 156 -18.41 -7.29 5.09
C VAL A 156 -17.25 -7.18 4.11
N TRP A 157 -16.32 -6.25 4.37
CA TRP A 157 -15.10 -6.12 3.60
C TRP A 157 -14.03 -5.42 4.43
N THR A 158 -12.77 -5.82 4.23
CA THR A 158 -11.61 -5.19 4.83
C THR A 158 -10.48 -5.06 3.81
N GLY A 159 -9.68 -4.00 3.95
CA GLY A 159 -8.49 -3.77 3.14
C GLY A 159 -7.35 -3.24 3.98
N ASP A 160 -6.18 -3.86 3.82
CA ASP A 160 -4.94 -3.50 4.49
C ASP A 160 -3.92 -2.97 3.50
N ALA A 161 -3.34 -1.81 3.78
CA ALA A 161 -2.15 -1.32 3.10
C ALA A 161 -0.96 -1.43 4.04
N ILE A 162 0.03 -2.23 3.66
CA ILE A 162 1.22 -2.54 4.45
C ILE A 162 2.42 -1.93 3.76
N GLY A 163 3.18 -1.10 4.46
CA GLY A 163 4.34 -0.42 3.90
C GLY A 163 5.43 -0.14 4.94
N ARG A 164 6.64 0.11 4.47
CA ARG A 164 7.74 0.54 5.32
C ARG A 164 7.61 2.02 5.63
N ILE A 165 7.71 2.38 6.90
CA ILE A 165 7.72 3.77 7.36
C ILE A 165 9.17 4.22 7.50
N GLY A 166 9.57 5.22 6.71
CA GLY A 166 10.87 5.87 6.88
C GLY A 166 10.90 6.74 8.14
N SER A 167 11.92 6.58 8.96
CA SER A 167 12.09 7.32 10.23
C SER A 167 12.24 8.84 10.08
N ARG A 168 12.52 9.34 8.89
CA ARG A 168 12.75 10.77 8.58
C ARG A 168 11.74 11.36 7.61
N ARG A 169 10.53 10.80 7.52
CA ARG A 169 9.48 11.32 6.63
C ARG A 169 8.94 12.67 7.10
N THR A 170 8.88 13.62 6.18
CA THR A 170 8.19 14.90 6.42
C THR A 170 6.68 14.71 6.51
N PRO A 171 5.92 15.67 7.06
CA PRO A 171 4.45 15.62 7.04
C PRO A 171 3.88 15.49 5.62
N GLU A 172 4.48 16.17 4.63
CA GLU A 172 4.07 16.14 3.22
C GLU A 172 4.26 14.76 2.61
N GLU A 173 5.41 14.12 2.83
CA GLU A 173 5.68 12.75 2.38
C GLU A 173 4.71 11.75 3.01
N ARG A 174 4.43 11.90 4.32
CA ARG A 174 3.42 11.06 5.00
C ARG A 174 2.02 11.26 4.43
N ALA A 175 1.70 12.49 4.02
CA ALA A 175 0.43 12.78 3.37
C ALA A 175 0.28 12.02 2.05
N VAL A 176 1.35 11.98 1.23
CA VAL A 176 1.38 11.21 -0.02
C VAL A 176 1.25 9.71 0.25
N ASP A 177 1.95 9.19 1.25
CA ASP A 177 1.87 7.77 1.63
C ASP A 177 0.44 7.38 2.05
N ILE A 178 -0.26 8.25 2.81
CA ILE A 178 -1.65 8.03 3.21
C ILE A 178 -2.57 8.01 1.99
N ASP A 179 -2.42 8.98 1.08
CA ASP A 179 -3.22 9.06 -0.14
C ASP A 179 -3.06 7.80 -0.99
N GLN A 180 -1.81 7.35 -1.20
CA GLN A 180 -1.49 6.14 -1.94
C GLN A 180 -2.03 4.88 -1.25
N SER A 181 -1.96 4.82 0.08
CA SER A 181 -2.47 3.69 0.86
C SER A 181 -3.98 3.56 0.72
N VAL A 182 -4.73 4.66 0.91
CA VAL A 182 -6.20 4.64 0.78
C VAL A 182 -6.61 4.34 -0.66
N ALA A 183 -6.00 4.99 -1.65
CA ALA A 183 -6.28 4.73 -3.06
C ALA A 183 -5.98 3.26 -3.44
N GLY A 184 -4.85 2.71 -2.97
CA GLY A 184 -4.47 1.32 -3.19
C GLY A 184 -5.45 0.33 -2.58
N ILE A 185 -5.92 0.58 -1.35
CA ILE A 185 -6.95 -0.23 -0.69
C ILE A 185 -8.23 -0.23 -1.53
N PHE A 186 -8.74 0.96 -1.88
CA PHE A 186 -9.98 1.06 -2.64
C PHE A 186 -9.85 0.57 -4.09
N ALA A 187 -8.66 0.60 -4.69
CA ALA A 187 -8.42 -0.04 -5.99
C ALA A 187 -8.70 -1.56 -5.99
N LYS A 188 -8.67 -2.18 -4.79
CA LYS A 188 -9.03 -3.60 -4.60
C LYS A 188 -10.46 -3.80 -4.11
N TYR A 189 -11.23 -2.73 -3.85
CA TYR A 189 -12.65 -2.81 -3.52
C TYR A 189 -13.48 -2.87 -4.82
N PRO A 190 -14.10 -4.02 -5.15
CA PRO A 190 -14.65 -4.24 -6.48
C PRO A 190 -16.10 -3.77 -6.66
N TYR A 191 -16.75 -3.22 -5.63
CA TYR A 191 -18.17 -2.94 -5.67
C TYR A 191 -18.49 -1.45 -5.86
N GLN A 192 -19.62 -1.18 -6.53
CA GLN A 192 -20.24 0.13 -6.62
C GLN A 192 -21.58 0.14 -5.87
N ALA A 193 -22.06 1.31 -5.51
CA ALA A 193 -23.32 1.49 -4.80
C ALA A 193 -24.49 0.85 -5.55
N GLY A 194 -25.20 -0.07 -4.87
CA GLY A 194 -26.34 -0.78 -5.44
C GLY A 194 -26.00 -1.83 -6.49
N SER A 195 -24.70 -2.16 -6.66
CA SER A 195 -24.26 -3.22 -7.58
C SER A 195 -23.74 -4.41 -6.79
N GLY A 196 -24.33 -5.59 -7.04
CA GLY A 196 -23.82 -6.84 -6.48
C GLY A 196 -22.75 -7.52 -7.34
N GLN A 197 -22.46 -6.96 -8.52
CA GLN A 197 -21.46 -7.52 -9.43
C GLN A 197 -20.11 -6.86 -9.17
N PRO A 198 -19.05 -7.64 -8.91
CA PRO A 198 -17.72 -7.10 -8.74
C PRO A 198 -17.16 -6.56 -10.06
N LEU A 199 -16.57 -5.38 -10.01
CA LEU A 199 -15.79 -4.84 -11.11
C LEU A 199 -14.48 -5.64 -11.27
N PRO A 200 -13.91 -5.71 -12.49
CA PRO A 200 -12.59 -6.30 -12.68
C PRO A 200 -11.54 -5.51 -11.89
N ILE A 201 -10.82 -6.20 -11.01
CA ILE A 201 -9.74 -5.62 -10.22
C ILE A 201 -8.46 -5.59 -11.08
N PRO A 202 -7.75 -4.47 -11.18
CA PRO A 202 -6.44 -4.43 -11.82
C PRO A 202 -5.47 -5.40 -11.12
N ARG A 203 -4.77 -6.20 -11.93
CA ARG A 203 -3.74 -7.14 -11.43
C ARG A 203 -2.47 -6.43 -11.01
#